data_3661a30fda42e3e8c5b68036d183c2c4
#
_entry.id   3661a30fda42e3e8c5b68036d183c2c4
#
_cell.length_a   1.000
_cell.length_b   1.000
_cell.length_c   1.000
_cell.angle_alpha   90.00
_cell.angle_beta   90.00
_cell.angle_gamma   90.00
#
_symmetry.space_group_name_H-M   'P 1'
#
loop_
_entity.id
_entity.type
_entity.pdbx_description
1 polymer ?
#
loop_
_entity_poly.entity_id
_entity_poly.type
_entity_poly.pdbx_seq_one_letter_code
_entity_poly.pdbx_strand_id
1 'polypeptide(L)'
;MLSGIRVLDMTNVLAGPFCCHQLAHMGAEVIKIEAVGRGDLARQLGADKQLSAAHMGISFLAQNAGKKSLTLDLKSDKGKEIFHQLVQGADVVIENFRPGVMARLGLDYPVLKELNPQLVYCAITGFGQTGPLSPRPAYDQIIQGLSGVMSITGKPDEDPLRVGFPLADTIGGLTAAMAVSAALNKR
;
A
#
# COMPACT_ATOMS: atom_id res chain seq x y z
N MET A 1 -5.93 4.71 -19.63
CA MET A 1 -6.50 5.72 -18.74
C MET A 1 -5.38 6.47 -18.00
N LEU A 2 -4.44 5.74 -17.35
CA LEU A 2 -3.30 6.36 -16.64
C LEU A 2 -1.95 6.17 -17.37
N SER A 3 -1.96 6.08 -18.69
CA SER A 3 -0.72 6.02 -19.48
C SER A 3 0.12 7.28 -19.25
N GLY A 4 1.42 7.10 -19.01
CA GLY A 4 2.35 8.18 -18.69
C GLY A 4 2.42 8.55 -17.20
N ILE A 5 1.53 8.04 -16.35
CA ILE A 5 1.56 8.23 -14.89
C ILE A 5 2.53 7.21 -14.26
N ARG A 6 3.46 7.71 -13.43
CA ARG A 6 4.42 6.90 -12.67
C ARG A 6 4.08 6.89 -11.20
N VAL A 7 3.92 5.68 -10.65
CA VAL A 7 3.59 5.43 -9.24
C VAL A 7 4.76 4.75 -8.54
N LEU A 8 5.21 5.29 -7.43
CA LEU A 8 6.14 4.65 -6.51
C LEU A 8 5.32 3.95 -5.41
N ASP A 9 5.35 2.63 -5.43
CA ASP A 9 4.62 1.74 -4.53
C ASP A 9 5.53 1.32 -3.37
N MET A 10 5.40 1.96 -2.21
CA MET A 10 6.14 1.62 -0.98
C MET A 10 5.34 0.70 -0.06
N THR A 11 4.25 0.15 -0.56
CA THR A 11 3.27 -0.57 0.26
C THR A 11 3.65 -2.03 0.49
N ASN A 12 3.02 -2.66 1.48
CA ASN A 12 3.21 -4.06 1.83
C ASN A 12 1.87 -4.76 2.07
N VAL A 13 1.87 -6.06 1.94
CA VAL A 13 0.80 -7.02 2.24
C VAL A 13 -0.38 -6.91 1.29
N LEU A 14 -1.42 -6.09 1.56
CA LEU A 14 -2.64 -6.16 0.77
C LEU A 14 -3.23 -4.81 0.35
N ALA A 15 -3.73 -3.98 1.25
CA ALA A 15 -4.50 -2.78 0.89
C ALA A 15 -3.75 -1.85 -0.08
N GLY A 16 -2.51 -1.51 0.24
CA GLY A 16 -1.66 -0.68 -0.61
C GLY A 16 -1.24 -1.37 -1.91
N PRO A 17 -0.72 -2.62 -1.88
CA PRO A 17 -0.42 -3.35 -3.10
C PRO A 17 -1.63 -3.51 -4.02
N PHE A 18 -2.84 -3.73 -3.48
CA PHE A 18 -4.07 -3.80 -4.25
C PHE A 18 -4.41 -2.45 -4.90
N CYS A 19 -4.28 -1.34 -4.16
CA CYS A 19 -4.42 0.01 -4.72
C CYS A 19 -3.50 0.22 -5.94
N CYS A 20 -2.19 -0.03 -5.76
CA CYS A 20 -1.20 0.12 -6.81
C CYS A 20 -1.42 -0.83 -8.00
N HIS A 21 -1.96 -2.04 -7.73
CA HIS A 21 -2.33 -2.99 -8.77
C HIS A 21 -3.51 -2.46 -9.63
N GLN A 22 -4.53 -1.83 -9.01
CA GLN A 22 -5.60 -1.19 -9.77
C GLN A 22 -5.06 -0.06 -10.67
N LEU A 23 -4.13 0.77 -10.16
CA LEU A 23 -3.51 1.82 -10.96
C LEU A 23 -2.69 1.24 -12.13
N ALA A 24 -1.98 0.12 -11.92
CA ALA A 24 -1.27 -0.59 -12.99
C ALA A 24 -2.24 -1.11 -14.06
N HIS A 25 -3.38 -1.70 -13.66
CA HIS A 25 -4.42 -2.14 -14.58
C HIS A 25 -5.03 -0.98 -15.40
N MET A 26 -5.08 0.21 -14.84
CA MET A 26 -5.48 1.42 -15.54
C MET A 26 -4.40 2.01 -16.45
N GLY A 27 -3.21 1.39 -16.50
CA GLY A 27 -2.12 1.75 -17.41
C GLY A 27 -1.00 2.60 -16.81
N ALA A 28 -0.98 2.81 -15.49
CA ALA A 28 0.13 3.48 -14.82
C ALA A 28 1.40 2.60 -14.81
N GLU A 29 2.57 3.22 -14.92
CA GLU A 29 3.85 2.57 -14.61
C GLU A 29 4.02 2.49 -13.10
N VAL A 30 3.94 1.31 -12.51
CA VAL A 30 4.11 1.10 -11.08
C VAL A 30 5.47 0.50 -10.78
N ILE A 31 6.26 1.19 -9.95
CA ILE A 31 7.55 0.73 -9.44
C ILE A 31 7.39 0.43 -7.95
N LYS A 32 7.41 -0.85 -7.60
CA LYS A 32 7.34 -1.30 -6.21
C LYS A 32 8.72 -1.20 -5.57
N ILE A 33 8.81 -0.41 -4.50
CA ILE A 33 10.03 -0.24 -3.71
C ILE A 33 9.99 -1.23 -2.54
N GLU A 34 10.94 -2.12 -2.49
CA GLU A 34 10.99 -3.22 -1.53
C GLU A 34 12.25 -3.17 -0.66
N ALA A 35 12.15 -3.71 0.55
CA ALA A 35 13.31 -3.84 1.42
C ALA A 35 14.30 -4.87 0.86
N VAL A 36 15.59 -4.54 0.89
CA VAL A 36 16.66 -5.44 0.45
C VAL A 36 16.59 -6.77 1.23
N GLY A 37 16.74 -7.87 0.53
CA GLY A 37 16.79 -9.25 1.05
C GLY A 37 15.43 -9.87 1.33
N ARG A 38 14.51 -9.16 1.98
CA ARG A 38 13.21 -9.75 2.40
C ARG A 38 12.04 -9.42 1.46
N GLY A 39 12.09 -8.28 0.79
CA GLY A 39 10.98 -7.79 -0.02
C GLY A 39 9.71 -7.48 0.76
N ASP A 40 8.58 -7.54 0.09
CA ASP A 40 7.24 -7.48 0.70
C ASP A 40 6.96 -8.78 1.49
N LEU A 41 6.34 -8.66 2.65
CA LEU A 41 5.95 -9.82 3.46
C LEU A 41 5.04 -10.79 2.67
N ALA A 42 4.19 -10.28 1.78
CA ALA A 42 3.30 -11.08 0.96
C ALA A 42 4.04 -12.10 0.06
N ARG A 43 5.34 -11.88 -0.22
CA ARG A 43 6.18 -12.84 -0.97
C ARG A 43 6.28 -14.20 -0.28
N GLN A 44 6.09 -14.25 1.03
CA GLN A 44 6.16 -15.46 1.84
C GLN A 44 4.77 -15.95 2.28
N LEU A 45 3.67 -15.33 1.77
CA LEU A 45 2.31 -15.64 2.16
C LEU A 45 1.53 -16.32 1.03
N GLY A 46 0.77 -17.33 1.40
CA GLY A 46 -0.11 -18.07 0.50
C GLY A 46 -0.18 -19.55 0.84
N ALA A 47 -1.11 -20.26 0.21
CA ALA A 47 -1.35 -21.68 0.46
C ALA A 47 -0.24 -22.57 -0.12
N ASP A 48 0.47 -22.12 -1.15
CA ASP A 48 1.57 -22.85 -1.76
C ASP A 48 2.88 -22.58 -1.03
N LYS A 49 3.37 -23.61 -0.30
CA LYS A 49 4.61 -23.53 0.48
C LYS A 49 5.86 -23.41 -0.39
N GLN A 50 5.86 -24.01 -1.60
CA GLN A 50 7.02 -23.96 -2.48
C GLN A 50 7.18 -22.56 -3.07
N LEU A 51 6.09 -21.98 -3.56
CA LEU A 51 6.09 -20.60 -4.03
C LEU A 51 6.46 -19.61 -2.91
N SER A 52 5.92 -19.80 -1.72
CA SER A 52 6.25 -18.96 -0.56
C SER A 52 7.73 -19.04 -0.19
N ALA A 53 8.33 -20.22 -0.20
CA ALA A 53 9.77 -20.42 0.03
C ALA A 53 10.64 -19.78 -1.06
N ALA A 54 10.15 -19.74 -2.29
CA ALA A 54 10.80 -19.08 -3.43
C ALA A 54 10.54 -17.56 -3.49
N HIS A 55 9.95 -16.94 -2.47
CA HIS A 55 9.54 -15.53 -2.46
C HIS A 55 8.55 -15.13 -3.57
N MET A 56 7.77 -16.11 -4.03
CA MET A 56 6.72 -15.96 -5.05
C MET A 56 5.35 -16.35 -4.50
N GLY A 57 5.10 -16.04 -3.22
CA GLY A 57 3.85 -16.38 -2.55
C GLY A 57 2.61 -15.90 -3.32
N ILE A 58 1.56 -16.71 -3.31
CA ILE A 58 0.32 -16.45 -4.07
C ILE A 58 -0.27 -15.09 -3.69
N SER A 59 -0.19 -14.69 -2.40
CA SER A 59 -0.65 -13.38 -1.94
C SER A 59 0.10 -12.22 -2.59
N PHE A 60 1.39 -12.40 -2.89
CA PHE A 60 2.18 -11.41 -3.61
C PHE A 60 1.81 -11.37 -5.09
N LEU A 61 1.76 -12.52 -5.74
CA LEU A 61 1.47 -12.62 -7.18
C LEU A 61 0.10 -12.04 -7.54
N ALA A 62 -0.91 -12.28 -6.71
CA ALA A 62 -2.26 -11.80 -6.93
C ALA A 62 -2.41 -10.27 -6.94
N GLN A 63 -1.43 -9.52 -6.39
CA GLN A 63 -1.57 -8.08 -6.19
C GLN A 63 -0.42 -7.26 -6.75
N ASN A 64 0.53 -7.92 -7.41
CA ASN A 64 1.71 -7.24 -7.92
C ASN A 64 1.98 -7.53 -9.40
N ALA A 65 1.05 -8.18 -10.10
CA ALA A 65 1.16 -8.36 -11.54
C ALA A 65 1.26 -6.99 -12.27
N GLY A 66 2.10 -6.93 -13.28
CA GLY A 66 2.31 -5.72 -14.08
C GLY A 66 3.17 -4.63 -13.42
N LYS A 67 3.63 -4.82 -12.18
CA LYS A 67 4.55 -3.90 -11.52
C LYS A 67 6.01 -4.23 -11.81
N LYS A 68 6.85 -3.20 -11.85
CA LYS A 68 8.31 -3.34 -11.75
C LYS A 68 8.69 -3.41 -10.27
N SER A 69 9.77 -4.12 -9.92
CA SER A 69 10.29 -4.21 -8.56
C SER A 69 11.70 -3.63 -8.48
N LEU A 70 11.93 -2.82 -7.45
CA LEU A 70 13.23 -2.27 -7.11
C LEU A 70 13.48 -2.47 -5.62
N THR A 71 14.59 -3.12 -5.25
CA THR A 71 15.00 -3.21 -3.85
C THR A 71 15.84 -2.01 -3.47
N LEU A 72 15.53 -1.39 -2.33
CA LEU A 72 16.21 -0.18 -1.87
C LEU A 72 16.28 -0.15 -0.34
N ASP A 73 17.46 0.12 0.20
CA ASP A 73 17.62 0.36 1.64
C ASP A 73 17.34 1.83 1.98
N LEU A 74 16.09 2.12 2.32
CA LEU A 74 15.64 3.47 2.70
C LEU A 74 16.17 3.95 4.06
N LYS A 75 16.96 3.13 4.78
CA LYS A 75 17.65 3.56 6.00
C LYS A 75 19.03 4.12 5.69
N SER A 76 19.62 3.76 4.56
CA SER A 76 20.91 4.30 4.12
C SER A 76 20.75 5.65 3.42
N ASP A 77 21.72 6.53 3.55
CA ASP A 77 21.69 7.84 2.90
C ASP A 77 21.66 7.71 1.38
N LYS A 78 22.42 6.76 0.82
CA LYS A 78 22.42 6.49 -0.62
C LYS A 78 21.07 5.96 -1.11
N GLY A 79 20.39 5.12 -0.33
CA GLY A 79 19.06 4.63 -0.67
C GLY A 79 18.02 5.76 -0.66
N LYS A 80 18.10 6.68 0.30
CA LYS A 80 17.23 7.86 0.32
C LYS A 80 17.52 8.80 -0.85
N GLU A 81 18.79 9.02 -1.18
CA GLU A 81 19.17 9.83 -2.35
C GLU A 81 18.56 9.27 -3.64
N ILE A 82 18.68 7.96 -3.86
CA ILE A 82 18.07 7.29 -5.02
C ILE A 82 16.55 7.46 -5.00
N PHE A 83 15.90 7.28 -3.84
CA PHE A 83 14.46 7.46 -3.71
C PHE A 83 14.03 8.91 -4.03
N HIS A 84 14.78 9.92 -3.56
CA HIS A 84 14.54 11.33 -3.88
C HIS A 84 14.62 11.59 -5.39
N GLN A 85 15.60 11.00 -6.07
CA GLN A 85 15.70 11.10 -7.54
C GLN A 85 14.49 10.46 -8.24
N LEU A 86 14.00 9.33 -7.75
CA LEU A 86 12.79 8.69 -8.29
C LEU A 86 11.55 9.56 -8.09
N VAL A 87 11.42 10.21 -6.93
CA VAL A 87 10.30 11.10 -6.59
C VAL A 87 10.22 12.30 -7.52
N GLN A 88 11.34 12.85 -7.96
CA GLN A 88 11.36 13.98 -8.92
C GLN A 88 10.70 13.64 -10.26
N GLY A 89 10.73 12.38 -10.66
CA GLY A 89 10.10 11.89 -11.89
C GLY A 89 8.81 11.08 -11.68
N ALA A 90 8.26 11.09 -10.47
CA ALA A 90 7.05 10.36 -10.14
C ALA A 90 5.83 11.27 -10.05
N ASP A 91 4.67 10.74 -10.38
CA ASP A 91 3.38 11.41 -10.21
C ASP A 91 2.74 11.10 -8.86
N VAL A 92 2.97 9.89 -8.36
CA VAL A 92 2.31 9.37 -7.15
C VAL A 92 3.30 8.61 -6.27
N VAL A 93 3.24 8.84 -4.97
CA VAL A 93 3.83 7.97 -3.93
C VAL A 93 2.71 7.39 -3.09
N ILE A 94 2.71 6.07 -2.91
CA ILE A 94 1.73 5.37 -2.07
C ILE A 94 2.47 4.56 -1.01
N GLU A 95 2.05 4.71 0.26
CA GLU A 95 2.60 3.96 1.38
C GLU A 95 1.48 3.45 2.30
N ASN A 96 1.73 2.37 3.03
CA ASN A 96 0.82 1.87 4.05
C ASN A 96 1.56 1.48 5.34
N PHE A 97 2.60 2.23 5.68
CA PHE A 97 3.30 2.08 6.94
C PHE A 97 2.47 2.64 8.11
N ARG A 98 2.88 2.29 9.31
CA ARG A 98 2.32 2.94 10.51
C ARG A 98 2.65 4.43 10.50
N PRO A 99 1.73 5.28 11.02
CA PRO A 99 1.99 6.71 11.15
C PRO A 99 3.36 7.01 11.77
N GLY A 100 4.04 8.01 11.23
CA GLY A 100 5.37 8.44 11.64
C GLY A 100 6.54 7.62 11.09
N VAL A 101 6.34 6.50 10.39
CA VAL A 101 7.45 5.74 9.78
C VAL A 101 8.11 6.57 8.69
N MET A 102 7.34 7.14 7.77
CA MET A 102 7.88 7.97 6.68
C MET A 102 8.63 9.20 7.21
N ALA A 103 8.11 9.86 8.25
CA ALA A 103 8.78 10.99 8.90
C ALA A 103 10.14 10.58 9.53
N ARG A 104 10.20 9.42 10.21
CA ARG A 104 11.47 8.90 10.75
C ARG A 104 12.50 8.54 9.67
N LEU A 105 12.04 8.20 8.48
CA LEU A 105 12.91 7.98 7.33
C LEU A 105 13.33 9.29 6.65
N GLY A 106 12.68 10.42 6.95
CA GLY A 106 12.85 11.69 6.25
C GLY A 106 12.24 11.66 4.84
N LEU A 107 11.18 10.87 4.65
CA LEU A 107 10.52 10.64 3.36
C LEU A 107 9.01 10.92 3.44
N ASP A 108 8.56 11.72 4.40
CA ASP A 108 7.17 12.11 4.55
C ASP A 108 6.74 13.18 3.52
N TYR A 109 5.45 13.42 3.44
CA TYR A 109 4.89 14.32 2.42
C TYR A 109 5.50 15.73 2.42
N PRO A 110 5.76 16.41 3.55
CA PRO A 110 6.43 17.72 3.54
C PRO A 110 7.76 17.70 2.79
N VAL A 111 8.62 16.71 3.07
CA VAL A 111 9.92 16.55 2.41
C VAL A 111 9.77 16.24 0.93
N LEU A 112 8.89 15.29 0.58
CA LEU A 112 8.73 14.87 -0.81
C LEU A 112 8.06 15.95 -1.67
N LYS A 113 7.19 16.78 -1.09
CA LYS A 113 6.55 17.91 -1.75
C LYS A 113 7.56 19.01 -2.13
N GLU A 114 8.60 19.22 -1.35
CA GLU A 114 9.67 20.16 -1.71
C GLU A 114 10.44 19.70 -2.96
N LEU A 115 10.62 18.38 -3.11
CA LEU A 115 11.30 17.79 -4.26
C LEU A 115 10.41 17.75 -5.51
N ASN A 116 9.10 17.56 -5.32
CA ASN A 116 8.11 17.50 -6.39
C ASN A 116 6.78 18.10 -5.92
N PRO A 117 6.56 19.42 -6.18
CA PRO A 117 5.35 20.12 -5.75
C PRO A 117 4.04 19.56 -6.33
N GLN A 118 4.11 18.84 -7.44
CA GLN A 118 2.95 18.22 -8.10
C GLN A 118 2.67 16.78 -7.65
N LEU A 119 3.47 16.27 -6.69
CA LEU A 119 3.35 14.90 -6.21
C LEU A 119 2.00 14.65 -5.53
N VAL A 120 1.30 13.61 -5.96
CA VAL A 120 0.17 13.04 -5.23
C VAL A 120 0.72 12.05 -4.20
N TYR A 121 0.47 12.29 -2.92
CA TYR A 121 0.90 11.42 -1.84
C TYR A 121 -0.29 10.72 -1.19
N CYS A 122 -0.30 9.40 -1.15
CA CYS A 122 -1.37 8.60 -0.58
C CYS A 122 -0.84 7.72 0.56
N ALA A 123 -1.32 7.97 1.77
CA ALA A 123 -1.04 7.15 2.95
C ALA A 123 -2.28 6.33 3.32
N ILE A 124 -2.16 5.00 3.31
CA ILE A 124 -3.25 4.07 3.63
C ILE A 124 -3.01 3.53 5.05
N THR A 125 -3.91 3.83 5.97
CA THR A 125 -3.82 3.39 7.37
C THR A 125 -5.19 2.96 7.89
N GLY A 126 -5.22 2.15 8.94
CA GLY A 126 -6.49 1.69 9.50
C GLY A 126 -7.29 2.76 10.24
N PHE A 127 -6.62 3.79 10.80
CA PHE A 127 -7.26 4.80 11.65
C PHE A 127 -6.92 6.24 11.26
N GLY A 128 -6.34 6.46 10.08
CA GLY A 128 -5.88 7.78 9.64
C GLY A 128 -4.52 8.17 10.24
N GLN A 129 -4.00 9.31 9.78
CA GLN A 129 -2.70 9.84 10.22
C GLN A 129 -2.79 10.62 11.54
N THR A 130 -3.99 11.01 11.97
CA THR A 130 -4.26 11.83 13.15
C THR A 130 -5.35 11.22 14.03
N GLY A 131 -5.50 11.73 15.24
CA GLY A 131 -6.51 11.25 16.18
C GLY A 131 -6.02 10.17 17.14
N PRO A 132 -6.83 9.83 18.17
CA PRO A 132 -6.39 9.00 19.30
C PRO A 132 -6.10 7.54 18.92
N LEU A 133 -6.66 7.04 17.83
CA LEU A 133 -6.45 5.69 17.36
C LEU A 133 -5.34 5.55 16.31
N SER A 134 -4.82 6.67 15.78
CA SER A 134 -3.81 6.66 14.71
C SER A 134 -2.59 5.76 14.97
N PRO A 135 -2.03 5.64 16.21
CA PRO A 135 -0.88 4.78 16.46
C PRO A 135 -1.22 3.28 16.53
N ARG A 136 -2.51 2.92 16.56
CA ARG A 136 -2.91 1.51 16.67
C ARG A 136 -2.59 0.75 15.39
N PRO A 137 -2.06 -0.49 15.51
CA PRO A 137 -1.93 -1.37 14.37
C PRO A 137 -3.32 -1.78 13.86
N ALA A 138 -3.45 -1.88 12.55
CA ALA A 138 -4.66 -2.38 11.91
C ALA A 138 -4.30 -3.48 10.91
N TYR A 139 -5.06 -4.56 10.98
CA TYR A 139 -5.16 -5.58 9.96
C TYR A 139 -6.63 -5.72 9.57
N ASP A 140 -6.88 -6.29 8.42
CA ASP A 140 -8.23 -6.46 7.88
C ASP A 140 -9.25 -6.93 8.92
N GLN A 141 -8.97 -8.02 9.63
CA GLN A 141 -9.88 -8.60 10.61
C GLN A 141 -10.18 -7.68 11.80
N ILE A 142 -9.20 -6.89 12.22
CA ILE A 142 -9.38 -5.89 13.29
C ILE A 142 -10.36 -4.81 12.83
N ILE A 143 -10.19 -4.34 11.61
CA ILE A 143 -11.09 -3.32 11.04
C ILE A 143 -12.48 -3.89 10.78
N GLN A 144 -12.62 -5.12 10.29
CA GLN A 144 -13.92 -5.78 10.14
C GLN A 144 -14.66 -5.87 11.49
N GLY A 145 -13.96 -6.22 12.59
CA GLY A 145 -14.55 -6.26 13.92
C GLY A 145 -14.98 -4.90 14.43
N LEU A 146 -14.07 -3.90 14.35
CA LEU A 146 -14.32 -2.55 14.87
C LEU A 146 -15.37 -1.78 14.06
N SER A 147 -15.52 -2.04 12.78
CA SER A 147 -16.52 -1.41 11.91
C SER A 147 -17.93 -1.98 12.09
N GLY A 148 -18.09 -3.07 12.83
CA GLY A 148 -19.38 -3.74 13.00
C GLY A 148 -19.75 -4.70 11.87
N VAL A 149 -18.96 -4.84 10.81
CA VAL A 149 -19.25 -5.76 9.70
C VAL A 149 -19.42 -7.19 10.19
N MET A 150 -18.61 -7.62 11.16
CA MET A 150 -18.73 -8.98 11.70
C MET A 150 -20.08 -9.20 12.40
N SER A 151 -20.68 -8.20 13.03
CA SER A 151 -21.94 -8.34 13.76
C SER A 151 -23.16 -8.48 12.86
N ILE A 152 -23.02 -8.14 11.58
CA ILE A 152 -24.10 -8.27 10.57
C ILE A 152 -23.80 -9.39 9.57
N THR A 153 -22.72 -10.16 9.81
CA THR A 153 -22.32 -11.29 8.95
C THR A 153 -22.58 -12.60 9.68
N GLY A 154 -23.26 -13.53 9.04
CA GLY A 154 -23.64 -14.82 9.62
C GLY A 154 -25.15 -14.95 9.78
N LYS A 155 -25.58 -15.84 10.66
CA LYS A 155 -27.00 -16.05 10.97
C LYS A 155 -27.39 -15.27 12.23
N PRO A 156 -28.69 -14.93 12.37
CA PRO A 156 -29.19 -14.38 13.63
C PRO A 156 -28.87 -15.31 14.82
N ASP A 157 -28.55 -14.72 15.93
CA ASP A 157 -28.28 -15.43 17.20
C ASP A 157 -27.04 -16.36 17.23
N GLU A 158 -26.17 -16.28 16.20
CA GLU A 158 -24.87 -16.95 16.17
C GLU A 158 -23.72 -15.96 16.44
N ASP A 159 -22.51 -16.47 16.72
CA ASP A 159 -21.31 -15.66 16.94
C ASP A 159 -20.98 -14.82 15.68
N PRO A 160 -20.52 -13.58 15.87
CA PRO A 160 -20.11 -12.72 14.76
C PRO A 160 -19.04 -13.36 13.88
N LEU A 161 -19.21 -13.31 12.57
CA LEU A 161 -18.30 -13.92 11.61
C LEU A 161 -17.59 -12.86 10.77
N ARG A 162 -16.31 -13.10 10.50
CA ARG A 162 -15.61 -12.30 9.50
C ARG A 162 -16.10 -12.62 8.09
N VAL A 163 -16.05 -11.65 7.20
CA VAL A 163 -16.21 -11.90 5.76
C VAL A 163 -15.07 -12.79 5.25
N GLY A 164 -15.35 -13.72 4.37
CA GLY A 164 -14.42 -14.76 3.90
C GLY A 164 -13.19 -14.26 3.12
N PHE A 165 -13.15 -12.98 2.75
CA PHE A 165 -11.99 -12.33 2.11
C PHE A 165 -11.61 -11.06 2.86
N PRO A 166 -10.42 -10.47 2.63
CA PRO A 166 -9.96 -9.26 3.31
C PRO A 166 -10.72 -8.02 2.81
N LEU A 167 -11.94 -7.85 3.32
CA LEU A 167 -12.90 -6.83 2.89
C LEU A 167 -12.38 -5.41 3.13
N ALA A 168 -11.87 -5.15 4.35
CA ALA A 168 -11.42 -3.81 4.73
C ALA A 168 -10.21 -3.37 3.90
N ASP A 169 -9.25 -4.27 3.72
CA ASP A 169 -8.07 -4.01 2.88
C ASP A 169 -8.46 -3.79 1.42
N THR A 170 -9.37 -4.60 0.89
CA THR A 170 -9.80 -4.50 -0.51
C THR A 170 -10.57 -3.20 -0.76
N ILE A 171 -11.53 -2.85 0.10
CA ILE A 171 -12.28 -1.59 -0.02
C ILE A 171 -11.34 -0.40 0.19
N GLY A 172 -10.47 -0.45 1.19
CA GLY A 172 -9.49 0.60 1.45
C GLY A 172 -8.56 0.84 0.26
N GLY A 173 -8.04 -0.24 -0.32
CA GLY A 173 -7.18 -0.16 -1.51
C GLY A 173 -7.91 0.38 -2.74
N LEU A 174 -9.14 -0.05 -2.98
CA LEU A 174 -9.96 0.47 -4.10
C LEU A 174 -10.30 1.94 -3.91
N THR A 175 -10.71 2.34 -2.71
CA THR A 175 -11.01 3.74 -2.38
C THR A 175 -9.77 4.62 -2.55
N ALA A 176 -8.59 4.13 -2.14
CA ALA A 176 -7.33 4.84 -2.36
C ALA A 176 -7.01 5.01 -3.85
N ALA A 177 -7.23 3.97 -4.68
CA ALA A 177 -7.03 4.08 -6.13
C ALA A 177 -7.97 5.12 -6.76
N MET A 178 -9.23 5.15 -6.33
CA MET A 178 -10.20 6.18 -6.76
C MET A 178 -9.75 7.59 -6.33
N ALA A 179 -9.32 7.77 -5.08
CA ALA A 179 -8.86 9.06 -4.56
C ALA A 179 -7.60 9.55 -5.27
N VAL A 180 -6.64 8.67 -5.53
CA VAL A 180 -5.44 8.99 -6.32
C VAL A 180 -5.82 9.42 -7.74
N SER A 181 -6.72 8.67 -8.40
CA SER A 181 -7.18 9.01 -9.76
C SER A 181 -7.88 10.38 -9.80
N ALA A 182 -8.71 10.68 -8.78
CA ALA A 182 -9.35 11.98 -8.65
C ALA A 182 -8.34 13.12 -8.40
N ALA A 183 -7.31 12.89 -7.57
CA ALA A 183 -6.25 13.86 -7.31
C ALA A 183 -5.42 14.15 -8.56
N LEU A 184 -5.08 13.12 -9.34
CA LEU A 184 -4.38 13.27 -10.62
C LEU A 184 -5.19 14.07 -11.64
N ASN A 185 -6.51 13.89 -11.67
CA ASN A 185 -7.39 14.65 -12.56
C ASN A 185 -7.53 16.13 -12.15
N LYS A 186 -7.32 16.45 -10.88
CA LYS A 186 -7.38 17.83 -10.37
C LYS A 186 -6.06 18.58 -10.55
N ARG A 187 -4.95 17.89 -10.69
CA ARG A 187 -3.60 18.43 -10.87
C ARG A 187 -3.44 19.09 -12.24
#